data_61f54148855c788db24cfb00c5481623
#
_entry.id   61f54148855c788db24cfb00c5481623
#
_cell.length_a   1.000
_cell.length_b   1.000
_cell.length_c   1.000
_cell.angle_alpha   90.00
_cell.angle_beta   90.00
_cell.angle_gamma   90.00
#
_symmetry.space_group_name_H-M   'P 1'
#
loop_
_entity.id
_entity.type
_entity.pdbx_description
1 polymer ?
#
loop_
_entity_poly.entity_id
_entity_poly.type
_entity_poly.pdbx_seq_one_letter_code
_entity_poly.pdbx_strand_id
1 'polypeptide(L)'
;MPKHITELVEGNARARAAMDAVSQIKERFGDGAIMRLGEAKTMEVEAISTGCLSLDLALGVGGVPKGRIIEIYGPESSGKTTLAQHIVAEAQKVGGVAAYIDAEHALDPEYATKIGVNINELFISQPDTGEQALEIVETLVRSNAVDVIVSDSVAALTPKAEIEGEMGDQHMGLQARLMSQALRKLAAIVSKSKTTVVFINQIRMKIGVMFGNPETTPGGNALKFYSSIRIEIRRSAQIKQGDQIIGNRTKIKVVKNKVAPPFRTCEFDIMYNEGISISGDLLDVGSSTGVVSKSGNSYAFREEKLGLGREKAKMYLRENPHLMKNIREEIIRTIKDGDAQITPAPSSTSEE
;
A
#
# COMPACT_ATOMS: atom_id res chain seq x y z
N MET A 1 17.25 -42.17 40.75
CA MET A 1 17.66 -41.68 39.41
C MET A 1 17.67 -40.16 39.42
N PRO A 2 18.69 -39.50 38.94
CA PRO A 2 18.79 -38.02 38.98
C PRO A 2 17.66 -37.44 38.10
N LYS A 3 16.96 -36.44 38.60
CA LYS A 3 15.87 -35.69 37.91
C LYS A 3 16.22 -35.22 36.49
N HIS A 4 17.49 -34.97 36.24
CA HIS A 4 18.01 -34.52 34.95
C HIS A 4 17.92 -35.55 33.81
N ILE A 5 17.98 -36.86 34.13
CA ILE A 5 17.87 -37.93 33.12
C ILE A 5 16.41 -38.15 32.73
N THR A 6 15.49 -37.96 33.68
CA THR A 6 14.06 -38.09 33.41
C THR A 6 13.54 -36.95 32.50
N GLU A 7 14.00 -35.72 32.72
CA GLU A 7 13.67 -34.56 31.86
C GLU A 7 14.23 -34.70 30.43
N LEU A 8 15.41 -35.25 30.25
CA LEU A 8 16.00 -35.53 28.93
C LEU A 8 15.30 -36.65 28.18
N VAL A 9 14.80 -37.68 28.89
CA VAL A 9 14.06 -38.78 28.27
C VAL A 9 12.64 -38.34 27.91
N GLU A 10 11.97 -37.57 28.75
CA GLU A 10 10.66 -37.00 28.46
C GLU A 10 10.73 -35.96 27.32
N GLY A 11 11.77 -35.14 27.27
CA GLY A 11 12.03 -34.20 26.16
C GLY A 11 12.22 -34.93 24.82
N ASN A 12 12.91 -36.06 24.81
CA ASN A 12 13.10 -36.90 23.63
C ASN A 12 11.80 -37.61 23.19
N ALA A 13 10.98 -38.08 24.12
CA ALA A 13 9.70 -38.70 23.81
C ALA A 13 8.71 -37.69 23.22
N ARG A 14 8.63 -36.50 23.79
CA ARG A 14 7.80 -35.38 23.24
C ARG A 14 8.25 -34.97 21.85
N ALA A 15 9.56 -34.85 21.63
CA ALA A 15 10.11 -34.48 20.33
C ALA A 15 9.80 -35.54 19.26
N ARG A 16 9.89 -36.83 19.60
CA ARG A 16 9.51 -37.94 18.71
C ARG A 16 8.02 -37.89 18.36
N ALA A 17 7.15 -37.76 19.36
CA ALA A 17 5.71 -37.67 19.15
C ALA A 17 5.33 -36.45 18.26
N ALA A 18 6.03 -35.34 18.42
CA ALA A 18 5.81 -34.17 17.53
C ALA A 18 6.28 -34.44 16.09
N MET A 19 7.40 -35.15 15.88
CA MET A 19 7.87 -35.53 14.56
C MET A 19 6.92 -36.54 13.88
N ASP A 20 6.38 -37.50 14.62
CA ASP A 20 5.40 -38.46 14.12
C ASP A 20 4.11 -37.75 13.69
N ALA A 21 3.64 -36.78 14.49
CA ALA A 21 2.49 -35.96 14.12
C ALA A 21 2.76 -35.12 12.86
N VAL A 22 3.96 -34.53 12.73
CA VAL A 22 4.39 -33.80 11.52
C VAL A 22 4.38 -34.73 10.30
N SER A 23 4.89 -35.95 10.43
CA SER A 23 4.89 -36.95 9.35
C SER A 23 3.47 -37.32 8.92
N GLN A 24 2.57 -37.58 9.86
CA GLN A 24 1.15 -37.86 9.56
C GLN A 24 0.45 -36.68 8.87
N ILE A 25 0.76 -35.42 9.28
CA ILE A 25 0.22 -34.22 8.63
C ILE A 25 0.72 -34.14 7.18
N LYS A 26 2.01 -34.36 6.95
CA LYS A 26 2.60 -34.35 5.60
C LYS A 26 2.01 -35.44 4.70
N GLU A 27 1.84 -36.63 5.21
CA GLU A 27 1.24 -37.76 4.50
C GLU A 27 -0.23 -37.47 4.11
N ARG A 28 -0.99 -36.85 5.01
CA ARG A 28 -2.40 -36.54 4.77
C ARG A 28 -2.65 -35.31 3.93
N PHE A 29 -1.84 -34.27 4.05
CA PHE A 29 -2.08 -32.94 3.48
C PHE A 29 -0.98 -32.47 2.51
N GLY A 30 0.07 -33.27 2.30
CA GLY A 30 1.22 -32.96 1.47
C GLY A 30 2.39 -32.33 2.23
N ASP A 31 3.60 -32.40 1.66
CA ASP A 31 4.86 -31.96 2.30
C ASP A 31 4.88 -30.48 2.71
N GLY A 32 4.12 -29.62 2.00
CA GLY A 32 3.99 -28.21 2.29
C GLY A 32 3.03 -27.85 3.42
N ALA A 33 2.29 -28.84 3.99
CA ALA A 33 1.25 -28.57 4.98
C ALA A 33 1.81 -28.09 6.32
N ILE A 34 3.01 -28.53 6.67
CA ILE A 34 3.72 -28.15 7.91
C ILE A 34 5.23 -28.16 7.68
N MET A 35 5.91 -27.11 8.17
CA MET A 35 7.38 -27.00 8.12
C MET A 35 7.90 -26.25 9.35
N ARG A 36 9.15 -26.41 9.67
CA ARG A 36 9.78 -25.56 10.68
C ARG A 36 10.04 -24.18 10.09
N LEU A 37 9.79 -23.11 10.86
CA LEU A 37 10.00 -21.74 10.40
C LEU A 37 11.43 -21.48 9.92
N GLY A 38 12.43 -22.11 10.53
CA GLY A 38 13.83 -22.01 10.10
C GLY A 38 14.17 -22.76 8.79
N GLU A 39 13.31 -23.72 8.38
CA GLU A 39 13.42 -24.42 7.08
C GLU A 39 12.64 -23.69 5.99
N ALA A 40 11.66 -22.83 6.38
CA ALA A 40 11.06 -21.89 5.45
C ALA A 40 12.18 -20.97 4.97
N LYS A 41 12.56 -21.07 3.68
CA LYS A 41 13.41 -20.03 3.06
C LYS A 41 12.81 -18.71 3.49
N THR A 42 13.63 -17.79 3.99
CA THR A 42 13.22 -16.39 4.20
C THR A 42 12.66 -15.94 2.87
N MET A 43 11.33 -16.02 2.72
CA MET A 43 10.67 -15.59 1.49
C MET A 43 10.83 -14.08 1.48
N GLU A 44 11.73 -13.59 0.64
CA GLU A 44 11.73 -12.18 0.29
C GLU A 44 10.30 -11.85 -0.15
N VAL A 45 9.71 -10.88 0.55
CA VAL A 45 8.35 -10.46 0.25
C VAL A 45 8.42 -9.69 -1.07
N GLU A 46 7.98 -10.32 -2.15
CA GLU A 46 7.82 -9.63 -3.43
C GLU A 46 6.85 -8.47 -3.26
N ALA A 47 7.18 -7.31 -3.81
CA ALA A 47 6.38 -6.10 -3.71
C ALA A 47 6.26 -5.38 -5.06
N ILE A 48 5.16 -4.63 -5.22
CA ILE A 48 4.95 -3.68 -6.30
C ILE A 48 5.32 -2.30 -5.75
N SER A 49 6.26 -1.60 -6.40
CA SER A 49 6.59 -0.21 -6.03
C SER A 49 5.35 0.68 -6.07
N THR A 50 5.31 1.67 -5.21
CA THR A 50 4.26 2.70 -5.23
C THR A 50 4.60 3.85 -6.18
N GLY A 51 5.77 3.82 -6.81
CA GLY A 51 6.33 4.94 -7.57
C GLY A 51 6.93 6.03 -6.69
N CYS A 52 6.72 5.98 -5.39
CA CYS A 52 7.18 6.95 -4.40
C CYS A 52 8.22 6.28 -3.49
N LEU A 53 9.48 6.72 -3.57
CA LEU A 53 10.59 6.09 -2.83
C LEU A 53 10.39 6.19 -1.32
N SER A 54 9.96 7.36 -0.83
CA SER A 54 9.73 7.57 0.60
C SER A 54 8.65 6.62 1.16
N LEU A 55 7.59 6.34 0.38
CA LEU A 55 6.56 5.39 0.78
C LEU A 55 7.05 3.94 0.67
N ASP A 56 7.76 3.57 -0.40
CA ASP A 56 8.37 2.25 -0.55
C ASP A 56 9.28 1.89 0.63
N LEU A 57 10.07 2.87 1.09
CA LEU A 57 10.93 2.74 2.28
C LEU A 57 10.11 2.67 3.59
N ALA A 58 9.02 3.45 3.70
CA ALA A 58 8.13 3.40 4.86
C ALA A 58 7.40 2.06 4.98
N LEU A 59 7.06 1.44 3.85
CA LEU A 59 6.47 0.09 3.79
C LEU A 59 7.47 -1.01 4.14
N GLY A 60 8.77 -0.76 3.98
CA GLY A 60 9.86 -1.61 4.47
C GLY A 60 10.20 -2.81 3.60
N VAL A 61 9.40 -3.11 2.57
CA VAL A 61 9.62 -4.20 1.60
C VAL A 61 9.75 -3.69 0.16
N GLY A 62 9.91 -2.36 -0.01
CA GLY A 62 10.09 -1.73 -1.32
C GLY A 62 8.81 -1.50 -2.11
N GLY A 63 7.65 -1.50 -1.45
CA GLY A 63 6.36 -1.25 -2.06
C GLY A 63 5.21 -1.98 -1.36
N VAL A 64 4.07 -2.13 -2.05
CA VAL A 64 2.94 -2.93 -1.56
C VAL A 64 3.21 -4.41 -1.82
N PRO A 65 3.09 -5.29 -0.79
CA PRO A 65 3.44 -6.69 -0.91
C PRO A 65 2.49 -7.45 -1.83
N LYS A 66 3.03 -8.30 -2.70
CA LYS A 66 2.24 -9.22 -3.52
C LYS A 66 1.52 -10.25 -2.66
N GLY A 67 0.35 -10.69 -3.14
CA GLY A 67 -0.45 -11.70 -2.43
C GLY A 67 -1.07 -11.19 -1.13
N ARG A 68 -1.35 -9.89 -1.02
CA ARG A 68 -1.89 -9.27 0.19
C ARG A 68 -3.04 -8.31 -0.11
N ILE A 69 -3.87 -8.11 0.91
CA ILE A 69 -4.93 -7.11 0.91
C ILE A 69 -4.37 -5.84 1.56
N ILE A 70 -4.51 -4.72 0.87
CA ILE A 70 -4.07 -3.39 1.25
C ILE A 70 -5.29 -2.49 1.39
N GLU A 71 -5.35 -1.65 2.42
CA GLU A 71 -6.33 -0.58 2.54
C GLU A 71 -5.63 0.77 2.47
N ILE A 72 -6.07 1.63 1.54
CA ILE A 72 -5.68 3.04 1.45
C ILE A 72 -6.90 3.86 1.84
N TYR A 73 -6.81 4.66 2.91
CA TYR A 73 -7.95 5.43 3.38
C TYR A 73 -7.56 6.83 3.79
N GLY A 74 -8.51 7.75 3.73
CA GLY A 74 -8.30 9.15 4.06
C GLY A 74 -9.49 10.02 3.67
N PRO A 75 -9.45 11.33 3.98
CA PRO A 75 -10.44 12.30 3.56
C PRO A 75 -10.59 12.36 2.03
N GLU A 76 -11.64 13.02 1.56
CA GLU A 76 -11.79 13.32 0.14
C GLU A 76 -10.64 14.19 -0.37
N SER A 77 -10.30 14.01 -1.66
CA SER A 77 -9.22 14.77 -2.33
C SER A 77 -7.85 14.68 -1.64
N SER A 78 -7.60 13.62 -0.86
CA SER A 78 -6.30 13.39 -0.20
C SER A 78 -5.26 12.69 -1.09
N GLY A 79 -5.66 12.19 -2.27
CA GLY A 79 -4.78 11.50 -3.22
C GLY A 79 -4.82 9.97 -3.15
N LYS A 80 -5.89 9.38 -2.58
CA LYS A 80 -6.06 7.91 -2.51
C LYS A 80 -6.05 7.24 -3.88
N THR A 81 -6.93 7.72 -4.76
CA THR A 81 -7.06 7.25 -6.15
C THR A 81 -5.76 7.46 -6.92
N THR A 82 -5.11 8.62 -6.77
CA THR A 82 -3.81 8.91 -7.38
C THR A 82 -2.75 7.90 -6.95
N LEU A 83 -2.63 7.61 -5.65
CA LEU A 83 -1.68 6.61 -5.16
C LEU A 83 -1.97 5.21 -5.71
N ALA A 84 -3.23 4.81 -5.76
CA ALA A 84 -3.63 3.51 -6.32
C ALA A 84 -3.31 3.41 -7.82
N GLN A 85 -3.52 4.48 -8.59
CA GLN A 85 -3.16 4.54 -10.01
C GLN A 85 -1.64 4.47 -10.21
N HIS A 86 -0.83 5.08 -9.36
CA HIS A 86 0.63 4.90 -9.38
C HIS A 86 1.04 3.46 -9.14
N ILE A 87 0.42 2.75 -8.19
CA ILE A 87 0.68 1.33 -7.95
C ILE A 87 0.33 0.49 -9.20
N VAL A 88 -0.78 0.81 -9.87
CA VAL A 88 -1.16 0.18 -11.15
C VAL A 88 -0.10 0.44 -12.22
N ALA A 89 0.31 1.70 -12.40
CA ALA A 89 1.32 2.08 -13.38
C ALA A 89 2.67 1.37 -13.13
N GLU A 90 3.11 1.28 -11.88
CA GLU A 90 4.34 0.58 -11.51
C GLU A 90 4.24 -0.93 -11.75
N ALA A 91 3.07 -1.56 -11.51
CA ALA A 91 2.83 -2.95 -11.84
C ALA A 91 2.94 -3.19 -13.36
N GLN A 92 2.31 -2.34 -14.16
CA GLN A 92 2.36 -2.44 -15.63
C GLN A 92 3.77 -2.21 -16.19
N LYS A 93 4.57 -1.30 -15.63
CA LYS A 93 5.96 -1.04 -16.06
C LYS A 93 6.86 -2.28 -15.98
N VAL A 94 6.56 -3.22 -15.09
CA VAL A 94 7.30 -4.49 -14.96
C VAL A 94 6.59 -5.65 -15.68
N GLY A 95 5.61 -5.35 -16.54
CA GLY A 95 4.87 -6.34 -17.32
C GLY A 95 3.74 -7.03 -16.56
N GLY A 96 3.35 -6.48 -15.40
CA GLY A 96 2.24 -7.01 -14.61
C GLY A 96 0.87 -6.62 -15.18
N VAL A 97 -0.11 -7.48 -14.95
CA VAL A 97 -1.51 -7.29 -15.35
C VAL A 97 -2.27 -6.59 -14.22
N ALA A 98 -3.03 -5.56 -14.58
CA ALA A 98 -3.78 -4.75 -13.63
C ALA A 98 -5.28 -4.71 -13.95
N ALA A 99 -6.11 -4.65 -12.91
CA ALA A 99 -7.54 -4.44 -13.01
C ALA A 99 -8.01 -3.34 -12.05
N TYR A 100 -9.03 -2.59 -12.49
CA TYR A 100 -9.62 -1.50 -11.73
C TYR A 100 -11.13 -1.68 -11.63
N ILE A 101 -11.64 -1.79 -10.41
CA ILE A 101 -13.07 -1.88 -10.11
C ILE A 101 -13.52 -0.50 -9.68
N ASP A 102 -14.10 0.25 -10.62
CA ASP A 102 -14.52 1.63 -10.47
C ASP A 102 -15.99 1.69 -10.04
N ALA A 103 -16.23 1.50 -8.75
CA ALA A 103 -17.58 1.57 -8.18
C ALA A 103 -18.10 3.02 -7.99
N GLU A 104 -17.23 4.01 -8.08
CA GLU A 104 -17.61 5.44 -8.03
C GLU A 104 -17.88 6.01 -9.43
N HIS A 105 -17.56 5.28 -10.51
CA HIS A 105 -17.67 5.73 -11.91
C HIS A 105 -16.90 7.04 -12.18
N ALA A 106 -15.74 7.19 -11.56
CA ALA A 106 -15.00 8.45 -11.50
C ALA A 106 -13.55 8.35 -12.05
N LEU A 107 -13.18 7.23 -12.68
CA LEU A 107 -11.84 7.08 -13.26
C LEU A 107 -11.71 7.99 -14.48
N ASP A 108 -10.76 8.92 -14.40
CA ASP A 108 -10.37 9.81 -15.52
C ASP A 108 -9.22 9.16 -16.31
N PRO A 109 -9.47 8.76 -17.59
CA PRO A 109 -8.45 8.12 -18.43
C PRO A 109 -7.30 9.06 -18.79
N GLU A 110 -7.54 10.37 -18.95
CA GLU A 110 -6.50 11.34 -19.26
C GLU A 110 -5.55 11.50 -18.08
N TYR A 111 -6.10 11.62 -16.88
CA TYR A 111 -5.30 11.73 -15.67
C TYR A 111 -4.52 10.43 -15.38
N ALA A 112 -5.16 9.26 -15.56
CA ALA A 112 -4.50 7.97 -15.45
C ALA A 112 -3.31 7.85 -16.41
N THR A 113 -3.46 8.29 -17.66
CA THR A 113 -2.37 8.32 -18.65
C THR A 113 -1.23 9.25 -18.22
N LYS A 114 -1.53 10.42 -17.67
CA LYS A 114 -0.52 11.36 -17.15
C LYS A 114 0.26 10.79 -15.97
N ILE A 115 -0.36 9.98 -15.15
CA ILE A 115 0.29 9.22 -14.05
C ILE A 115 1.21 8.13 -14.59
N GLY A 116 0.96 7.64 -15.80
CA GLY A 116 1.75 6.58 -16.45
C GLY A 116 1.02 5.24 -16.56
N VAL A 117 -0.28 5.20 -16.31
CA VAL A 117 -1.10 4.00 -16.51
C VAL A 117 -1.27 3.76 -18.02
N ASN A 118 -0.97 2.55 -18.48
CA ASN A 118 -1.32 2.11 -19.81
C ASN A 118 -2.81 1.72 -19.84
N ILE A 119 -3.66 2.67 -20.26
CA ILE A 119 -5.11 2.50 -20.27
C ILE A 119 -5.56 1.43 -21.28
N ASN A 120 -4.77 1.11 -22.30
CA ASN A 120 -5.11 0.09 -23.29
C ASN A 120 -4.94 -1.34 -22.74
N GLU A 121 -4.16 -1.52 -21.68
CA GLU A 121 -3.91 -2.79 -21.01
C GLU A 121 -4.53 -2.88 -19.61
N LEU A 122 -5.27 -1.85 -19.20
CA LEU A 122 -5.98 -1.84 -17.92
C LEU A 122 -7.36 -2.45 -18.07
N PHE A 123 -7.64 -3.55 -17.38
CA PHE A 123 -9.00 -4.07 -17.26
C PHE A 123 -9.81 -3.16 -16.33
N ILE A 124 -10.94 -2.65 -16.80
CA ILE A 124 -11.85 -1.84 -15.99
C ILE A 124 -13.21 -2.51 -15.88
N SER A 125 -13.81 -2.45 -14.68
CA SER A 125 -15.18 -2.87 -14.43
C SER A 125 -15.89 -1.81 -13.62
N GLN A 126 -17.15 -1.53 -13.98
CA GLN A 126 -18.03 -0.59 -13.30
C GLN A 126 -19.28 -1.34 -12.83
N PRO A 127 -19.23 -2.01 -11.69
CA PRO A 127 -20.31 -2.85 -11.19
C PRO A 127 -21.45 -2.02 -10.60
N ASP A 128 -22.69 -2.50 -10.77
CA ASP A 128 -23.88 -1.86 -10.22
C ASP A 128 -24.08 -2.13 -8.73
N THR A 129 -23.56 -3.26 -8.23
CA THR A 129 -23.76 -3.68 -6.83
C THR A 129 -22.42 -4.08 -6.17
N GLY A 130 -22.37 -3.99 -4.84
CA GLY A 130 -21.22 -4.43 -4.06
C GLY A 130 -20.93 -5.93 -4.19
N GLU A 131 -21.99 -6.76 -4.31
CA GLU A 131 -21.87 -8.20 -4.55
C GLU A 131 -21.16 -8.46 -5.88
N GLN A 132 -21.62 -7.82 -6.97
CA GLN A 132 -21.02 -7.94 -8.29
C GLN A 132 -19.54 -7.50 -8.28
N ALA A 133 -19.24 -6.37 -7.67
CA ALA A 133 -17.87 -5.88 -7.54
C ALA A 133 -16.95 -6.91 -6.89
N LEU A 134 -17.36 -7.45 -5.73
CA LEU A 134 -16.56 -8.39 -4.95
C LEU A 134 -16.45 -9.78 -5.61
N GLU A 135 -17.47 -10.18 -6.38
CA GLU A 135 -17.45 -11.42 -7.16
C GLU A 135 -16.49 -11.32 -8.36
N ILE A 136 -16.42 -10.15 -9.02
CA ILE A 136 -15.45 -9.85 -10.05
C ILE A 136 -14.03 -9.89 -9.47
N VAL A 137 -13.79 -9.24 -8.32
CA VAL A 137 -12.50 -9.30 -7.62
C VAL A 137 -12.13 -10.74 -7.29
N GLU A 138 -13.06 -11.56 -6.74
CA GLU A 138 -12.82 -12.97 -6.42
C GLU A 138 -12.43 -13.76 -7.68
N THR A 139 -13.14 -13.56 -8.78
CA THR A 139 -12.89 -14.24 -10.06
C THR A 139 -11.52 -13.90 -10.62
N LEU A 140 -11.14 -12.61 -10.63
CA LEU A 140 -9.83 -12.16 -11.09
C LEU A 140 -8.69 -12.71 -10.21
N VAL A 141 -8.85 -12.72 -8.89
CA VAL A 141 -7.87 -13.32 -7.98
C VAL A 141 -7.69 -14.82 -8.24
N ARG A 142 -8.80 -15.55 -8.46
CA ARG A 142 -8.77 -17.01 -8.74
C ARG A 142 -8.13 -17.36 -10.08
N SER A 143 -8.12 -16.44 -11.03
CA SER A 143 -7.47 -16.67 -12.33
C SER A 143 -5.94 -16.82 -12.23
N ASN A 144 -5.32 -16.33 -11.15
CA ASN A 144 -3.86 -16.22 -10.95
C ASN A 144 -3.14 -15.42 -12.07
N ALA A 145 -3.87 -14.65 -12.87
CA ALA A 145 -3.35 -13.92 -14.02
C ALA A 145 -3.21 -12.41 -13.78
N VAL A 146 -3.68 -11.90 -12.64
CA VAL A 146 -3.70 -10.47 -12.32
C VAL A 146 -2.78 -10.18 -11.15
N ASP A 147 -1.83 -9.25 -11.32
CA ASP A 147 -0.87 -8.87 -10.29
C ASP A 147 -1.45 -7.87 -9.29
N VAL A 148 -2.26 -6.92 -9.76
CA VAL A 148 -2.89 -5.91 -8.90
C VAL A 148 -4.33 -5.64 -9.29
N ILE A 149 -5.20 -5.57 -8.29
CA ILE A 149 -6.61 -5.18 -8.43
C ILE A 149 -6.86 -4.00 -7.50
N VAL A 150 -7.39 -2.92 -8.02
CA VAL A 150 -7.85 -1.75 -7.24
C VAL A 150 -9.36 -1.77 -7.18
N SER A 151 -9.95 -1.58 -6.00
CA SER A 151 -11.39 -1.35 -5.80
C SER A 151 -11.59 0.06 -5.25
N ASP A 152 -12.14 0.94 -6.05
CA ASP A 152 -12.37 2.36 -5.74
C ASP A 152 -13.88 2.68 -5.79
N SER A 153 -14.55 2.92 -4.71
CA SER A 153 -14.12 2.77 -3.33
C SER A 153 -15.06 1.83 -2.56
N VAL A 154 -14.61 1.33 -1.41
CA VAL A 154 -15.47 0.52 -0.51
C VAL A 154 -16.74 1.26 -0.12
N ALA A 155 -16.68 2.60 0.00
CA ALA A 155 -17.84 3.41 0.36
C ALA A 155 -18.97 3.31 -0.68
N ALA A 156 -18.64 3.05 -1.95
CA ALA A 156 -19.58 2.93 -3.07
C ALA A 156 -20.08 1.49 -3.29
N LEU A 157 -19.55 0.51 -2.57
CA LEU A 157 -20.02 -0.89 -2.65
C LEU A 157 -21.37 -1.06 -1.96
N THR A 158 -22.43 -0.63 -2.64
CA THR A 158 -23.80 -0.72 -2.12
C THR A 158 -24.33 -2.13 -2.27
N PRO A 159 -24.83 -2.79 -1.20
CA PRO A 159 -25.47 -4.09 -1.28
C PRO A 159 -26.69 -4.08 -2.21
N LYS A 160 -26.88 -5.15 -2.97
CA LYS A 160 -28.00 -5.30 -3.90
C LYS A 160 -29.35 -5.08 -3.20
N ALA A 161 -29.52 -5.64 -2.00
CA ALA A 161 -30.75 -5.48 -1.21
C ALA A 161 -31.03 -4.01 -0.80
N GLU A 162 -30.00 -3.18 -0.70
CA GLU A 162 -30.15 -1.74 -0.44
C GLU A 162 -30.57 -0.99 -1.69
N ILE A 163 -30.10 -1.42 -2.87
CA ILE A 163 -30.48 -0.82 -4.16
C ILE A 163 -31.93 -1.18 -4.53
N GLU A 164 -32.35 -2.42 -4.26
CA GLU A 164 -33.69 -2.92 -4.57
C GLU A 164 -34.74 -2.53 -3.51
N GLY A 165 -34.33 -2.00 -2.35
CA GLY A 165 -35.19 -1.56 -1.27
C GLY A 165 -35.87 -0.22 -1.57
N GLU A 166 -36.88 0.13 -0.75
CA GLU A 166 -37.57 1.41 -0.86
C GLU A 166 -36.76 2.54 -0.18
N MET A 167 -36.94 3.77 -0.65
CA MET A 167 -36.33 4.94 0.00
C MET A 167 -36.81 5.07 1.44
N GLY A 168 -35.89 4.97 2.41
CA GLY A 168 -36.18 5.06 3.83
C GLY A 168 -36.07 3.72 4.57
N ASP A 169 -35.86 2.62 3.87
CA ASP A 169 -35.63 1.31 4.48
C ASP A 169 -34.31 1.31 5.29
N GLN A 170 -34.35 0.59 6.42
CA GLN A 170 -33.17 0.50 7.28
C GLN A 170 -32.29 -0.68 6.85
N HIS A 171 -31.18 -0.40 6.18
CA HIS A 171 -30.20 -1.39 5.72
C HIS A 171 -28.95 -1.46 6.58
N MET A 172 -29.08 -1.22 7.89
CA MET A 172 -27.95 -1.16 8.82
C MET A 172 -27.10 -2.44 8.80
N GLY A 173 -25.81 -2.28 8.51
CA GLY A 173 -24.82 -3.34 8.59
C GLY A 173 -24.75 -4.31 7.41
N LEU A 174 -25.57 -4.15 6.36
CA LEU A 174 -25.51 -5.02 5.18
C LEU A 174 -24.15 -4.94 4.49
N GLN A 175 -23.64 -3.75 4.25
CA GLN A 175 -22.32 -3.54 3.66
C GLN A 175 -21.20 -4.17 4.52
N ALA A 176 -21.28 -4.06 5.84
CA ALA A 176 -20.29 -4.67 6.73
C ALA A 176 -20.33 -6.20 6.70
N ARG A 177 -21.52 -6.81 6.55
CA ARG A 177 -21.68 -8.26 6.38
C ARG A 177 -21.11 -8.71 5.04
N LEU A 178 -21.44 -8.01 3.96
CA LEU A 178 -20.93 -8.26 2.61
C LEU A 178 -19.39 -8.23 2.59
N MET A 179 -18.79 -7.16 3.11
CA MET A 179 -17.33 -7.03 3.21
C MET A 179 -16.71 -8.13 4.07
N SER A 180 -17.32 -8.49 5.19
CA SER A 180 -16.83 -9.57 6.06
C SER A 180 -16.82 -10.93 5.36
N GLN A 181 -17.87 -11.23 4.59
CA GLN A 181 -17.98 -12.46 3.83
C GLN A 181 -16.95 -12.51 2.69
N ALA A 182 -16.86 -11.47 1.90
CA ALA A 182 -15.94 -11.37 0.77
C ALA A 182 -14.47 -11.44 1.22
N LEU A 183 -14.09 -10.65 2.23
CA LEU A 183 -12.71 -10.63 2.71
C LEU A 183 -12.27 -11.94 3.34
N ARG A 184 -13.19 -12.71 3.94
CA ARG A 184 -12.90 -14.06 4.43
C ARG A 184 -12.53 -15.01 3.30
N LYS A 185 -13.24 -14.93 2.17
CA LYS A 185 -12.93 -15.71 0.96
C LYS A 185 -11.63 -15.23 0.31
N LEU A 186 -11.49 -13.92 0.10
CA LEU A 186 -10.34 -13.31 -0.56
C LEU A 186 -9.03 -13.57 0.20
N ALA A 187 -9.02 -13.49 1.53
CA ALA A 187 -7.82 -13.71 2.34
C ALA A 187 -7.19 -15.08 2.13
N ALA A 188 -8.02 -16.12 1.85
CA ALA A 188 -7.53 -17.47 1.60
C ALA A 188 -6.89 -17.64 0.21
N ILE A 189 -7.38 -16.91 -0.80
CA ILE A 189 -6.97 -17.08 -2.19
C ILE A 189 -5.91 -16.07 -2.64
N VAL A 190 -5.96 -14.84 -2.15
CA VAL A 190 -5.02 -13.75 -2.49
C VAL A 190 -3.56 -14.15 -2.24
N SER A 191 -3.27 -14.79 -1.11
CA SER A 191 -1.91 -15.24 -0.79
C SER A 191 -1.39 -16.32 -1.76
N LYS A 192 -2.28 -17.18 -2.28
CA LYS A 192 -1.92 -18.26 -3.21
C LYS A 192 -1.72 -17.74 -4.63
N SER A 193 -2.58 -16.79 -5.06
CA SER A 193 -2.52 -16.17 -6.39
C SER A 193 -1.41 -15.15 -6.55
N LYS A 194 -0.81 -14.69 -5.43
CA LYS A 194 0.12 -13.56 -5.39
C LYS A 194 -0.46 -12.24 -5.90
N THR A 195 -1.77 -12.16 -6.10
CA THR A 195 -2.46 -10.92 -6.50
C THR A 195 -2.49 -9.93 -5.34
N THR A 196 -2.12 -8.69 -5.58
CA THR A 196 -2.30 -7.59 -4.61
C THR A 196 -3.69 -7.00 -4.79
N VAL A 197 -4.50 -6.94 -3.72
CA VAL A 197 -5.82 -6.30 -3.77
C VAL A 197 -5.78 -5.03 -2.93
N VAL A 198 -5.97 -3.89 -3.58
CA VAL A 198 -5.98 -2.56 -2.98
C VAL A 198 -7.42 -2.08 -2.85
N PHE A 199 -7.89 -1.90 -1.63
CA PHE A 199 -9.18 -1.28 -1.35
C PHE A 199 -8.97 0.19 -1.00
N ILE A 200 -9.59 1.08 -1.75
CA ILE A 200 -9.67 2.50 -1.39
C ILE A 200 -10.87 2.70 -0.48
N ASN A 201 -10.70 3.49 0.58
CA ASN A 201 -11.77 3.74 1.53
C ASN A 201 -11.82 5.21 1.96
N GLN A 202 -12.99 5.67 2.35
CA GLN A 202 -13.21 7.01 2.86
C GLN A 202 -13.19 7.04 4.38
N ILE A 203 -13.10 8.23 4.97
CA ILE A 203 -13.30 8.44 6.41
C ILE A 203 -14.74 8.92 6.64
N ARG A 204 -15.36 8.38 7.67
CA ARG A 204 -16.65 8.84 8.21
C ARG A 204 -16.48 9.13 9.70
N MET A 205 -17.30 10.02 10.22
CA MET A 205 -17.32 10.36 11.64
C MET A 205 -18.41 9.57 12.35
N LYS A 206 -18.06 8.92 13.44
CA LYS A 206 -19.04 8.29 14.33
C LYS A 206 -19.77 9.34 15.13
N ILE A 207 -21.10 9.30 15.07
CA ILE A 207 -21.96 10.18 15.88
C ILE A 207 -21.89 9.72 17.36
N GLY A 208 -21.84 10.68 18.29
CA GLY A 208 -21.90 10.40 19.73
C GLY A 208 -20.59 9.98 20.40
N VAL A 209 -19.46 10.02 19.71
CA VAL A 209 -18.14 9.77 20.33
C VAL A 209 -17.61 11.08 20.92
N MET A 210 -17.73 11.24 22.23
CA MET A 210 -17.25 12.44 22.96
C MET A 210 -15.76 12.36 23.32
N PHE A 211 -15.19 11.15 23.44
CA PHE A 211 -13.79 10.92 23.79
C PHE A 211 -13.13 9.93 22.84
N GLY A 212 -11.86 10.16 22.52
CA GLY A 212 -11.10 9.33 21.59
C GLY A 212 -11.26 9.75 20.13
N ASN A 213 -10.82 8.90 19.18
CA ASN A 213 -10.89 9.19 17.75
C ASN A 213 -12.27 8.78 17.18
N PRO A 214 -13.11 9.74 16.74
CA PRO A 214 -14.41 9.46 16.13
C PRO A 214 -14.30 8.91 14.69
N GLU A 215 -13.14 8.99 14.05
CA GLU A 215 -12.96 8.58 12.67
C GLU A 215 -13.11 7.06 12.48
N THR A 216 -13.84 6.69 11.48
CA THR A 216 -14.02 5.28 11.05
C THR A 216 -14.09 5.19 9.54
N THR A 217 -13.94 3.98 9.03
CA THR A 217 -14.07 3.69 7.59
C THR A 217 -15.35 2.89 7.33
N PRO A 218 -16.08 3.12 6.20
CA PRO A 218 -17.18 2.28 5.72
C PRO A 218 -16.80 0.81 5.57
N GLY A 219 -17.78 -0.08 5.45
CA GLY A 219 -17.57 -1.53 5.30
C GLY A 219 -17.27 -2.26 6.62
N GLY A 220 -17.44 -1.60 7.77
CA GLY A 220 -17.26 -2.19 9.10
C GLY A 220 -15.79 -2.39 9.48
N ASN A 221 -15.54 -3.42 10.32
CA ASN A 221 -14.18 -3.69 10.81
C ASN A 221 -13.40 -4.73 10.00
N ALA A 222 -14.02 -5.32 8.97
CA ALA A 222 -13.41 -6.45 8.27
C ALA A 222 -12.07 -6.10 7.60
N LEU A 223 -11.98 -4.97 6.89
CA LEU A 223 -10.72 -4.51 6.30
C LEU A 223 -9.63 -4.25 7.35
N LYS A 224 -10.00 -3.74 8.53
CA LYS A 224 -9.02 -3.51 9.61
C LYS A 224 -8.34 -4.81 10.07
N PHE A 225 -9.04 -5.94 9.99
CA PHE A 225 -8.51 -7.24 10.37
C PHE A 225 -7.81 -7.95 9.21
N TYR A 226 -8.43 -7.98 8.02
CA TYR A 226 -7.95 -8.76 6.88
C TYR A 226 -6.82 -8.09 6.12
N SER A 227 -6.77 -6.74 6.05
CA SER A 227 -5.65 -6.06 5.41
C SER A 227 -4.31 -6.39 6.08
N SER A 228 -3.29 -6.60 5.27
CA SER A 228 -1.90 -6.75 5.73
C SER A 228 -1.24 -5.40 5.96
N ILE A 229 -1.60 -4.42 5.14
CA ILE A 229 -1.14 -3.03 5.24
C ILE A 229 -2.36 -2.11 5.24
N ARG A 230 -2.32 -1.07 6.08
CA ARG A 230 -3.27 0.04 6.08
C ARG A 230 -2.51 1.34 6.00
N ILE A 231 -2.82 2.12 4.99
CA ILE A 231 -2.19 3.39 4.67
C ILE A 231 -3.20 4.49 4.89
N GLU A 232 -2.93 5.37 5.83
CA GLU A 232 -3.67 6.59 6.02
C GLU A 232 -3.02 7.70 5.19
N ILE A 233 -3.82 8.40 4.38
CA ILE A 233 -3.37 9.48 3.51
C ILE A 233 -4.12 10.76 3.81
N ARG A 234 -3.39 11.84 4.08
CA ARG A 234 -3.95 13.17 4.40
C ARG A 234 -3.20 14.26 3.66
N ARG A 235 -3.94 15.26 3.20
CA ARG A 235 -3.36 16.49 2.70
C ARG A 235 -2.79 17.31 3.87
N SER A 236 -1.53 17.73 3.79
CA SER A 236 -0.88 18.54 4.82
C SER A 236 -0.77 20.02 4.42
N ALA A 237 -0.48 20.32 3.15
CA ALA A 237 -0.37 21.69 2.66
C ALA A 237 -0.75 21.78 1.18
N GLN A 238 -1.04 22.98 0.71
CA GLN A 238 -1.23 23.29 -0.71
C GLN A 238 0.09 23.74 -1.33
N ILE A 239 0.35 23.30 -2.54
CA ILE A 239 1.49 23.75 -3.35
C ILE A 239 0.98 24.79 -4.32
N LYS A 240 1.58 26.00 -4.27
CA LYS A 240 1.17 27.14 -5.08
C LYS A 240 2.29 27.57 -6.01
N GLN A 241 1.91 28.04 -7.19
CA GLN A 241 2.78 28.75 -8.13
C GLN A 241 2.13 30.11 -8.44
N GLY A 242 2.64 31.17 -7.83
CA GLY A 242 1.92 32.44 -7.77
C GLY A 242 0.59 32.25 -7.00
N ASP A 243 -0.52 32.66 -7.60
CA ASP A 243 -1.86 32.53 -7.03
C ASP A 243 -2.54 31.19 -7.35
N GLN A 244 -1.96 30.37 -8.23
CA GLN A 244 -2.54 29.10 -8.63
C GLN A 244 -2.11 27.96 -7.72
N ILE A 245 -3.08 27.14 -7.30
CA ILE A 245 -2.82 25.89 -6.58
C ILE A 245 -2.53 24.83 -7.62
N ILE A 246 -1.29 24.30 -7.64
CA ILE A 246 -0.80 23.33 -8.61
C ILE A 246 -0.68 21.91 -8.07
N GLY A 247 -0.84 21.74 -6.77
CA GLY A 247 -0.73 20.44 -6.11
C GLY A 247 -0.94 20.51 -4.61
N ASN A 248 -0.76 19.38 -3.96
CA ASN A 248 -0.83 19.25 -2.52
C ASN A 248 0.39 18.48 -2.00
N ARG A 249 0.93 18.92 -0.87
CA ARG A 249 1.79 18.10 -0.04
C ARG A 249 0.94 17.13 0.75
N THR A 250 1.29 15.87 0.69
CA THR A 250 0.50 14.78 1.24
C THR A 250 1.32 14.03 2.28
N LYS A 251 0.71 13.81 3.44
CA LYS A 251 1.27 13.04 4.55
C LYS A 251 0.67 11.65 4.58
N ILE A 252 1.53 10.65 4.64
CA ILE A 252 1.18 9.24 4.74
C ILE A 252 1.57 8.72 6.12
N LYS A 253 0.71 7.87 6.68
CA LYS A 253 0.99 7.08 7.88
C LYS A 253 0.66 5.62 7.61
N VAL A 254 1.62 4.74 7.78
CA VAL A 254 1.42 3.29 7.71
C VAL A 254 0.91 2.81 9.07
N VAL A 255 -0.41 2.78 9.25
CA VAL A 255 -1.04 2.49 10.57
C VAL A 255 -1.07 1.01 10.92
N LYS A 256 -0.93 0.13 9.91
CA LYS A 256 -0.80 -1.30 10.08
C LYS A 256 0.15 -1.85 9.04
N ASN A 257 1.05 -2.74 9.46
CA ASN A 257 1.96 -3.43 8.57
C ASN A 257 2.27 -4.82 9.16
N LYS A 258 2.03 -5.88 8.37
CA LYS A 258 2.31 -7.27 8.75
C LYS A 258 3.61 -7.80 8.15
N VAL A 259 4.29 -7.03 7.30
CA VAL A 259 5.51 -7.44 6.59
C VAL A 259 6.75 -6.65 7.04
N ALA A 260 6.55 -5.52 7.76
CA ALA A 260 7.61 -4.70 8.33
C ALA A 260 7.09 -3.94 9.56
N PRO A 261 7.94 -3.25 10.35
CA PRO A 261 7.49 -2.43 11.48
C PRO A 261 6.48 -1.35 11.03
N PRO A 262 5.32 -1.25 11.70
CA PRO A 262 4.29 -0.26 11.39
C PRO A 262 4.63 1.14 11.93
N PHE A 263 3.70 2.09 11.71
CA PHE A 263 3.70 3.47 12.22
C PHE A 263 4.75 4.39 11.60
N ARG A 264 5.42 3.95 10.53
CA ARG A 264 6.28 4.83 9.74
C ARG A 264 5.44 5.86 9.00
N THR A 265 6.02 7.03 8.82
CA THR A 265 5.39 8.16 8.13
C THR A 265 6.31 8.65 7.01
N CYS A 266 5.72 9.16 5.94
CA CYS A 266 6.42 9.87 4.89
C CYS A 266 5.54 11.00 4.35
N GLU A 267 6.15 11.93 3.63
CA GLU A 267 5.47 13.02 2.95
C GLU A 267 6.01 13.17 1.55
N PHE A 268 5.13 13.44 0.61
CA PHE A 268 5.47 13.72 -0.78
C PHE A 268 4.45 14.68 -1.41
N ASP A 269 4.82 15.21 -2.57
CA ASP A 269 3.97 16.12 -3.32
C ASP A 269 3.13 15.37 -4.36
N ILE A 270 1.84 15.66 -4.42
CA ILE A 270 0.94 15.26 -5.51
C ILE A 270 0.63 16.50 -6.33
N MET A 271 1.03 16.48 -7.60
CA MET A 271 0.79 17.55 -8.57
C MET A 271 -0.47 17.21 -9.40
N TYR A 272 -1.30 18.20 -9.66
CA TYR A 272 -2.60 17.96 -10.33
C TYR A 272 -2.47 17.55 -11.81
N ASN A 273 -1.31 17.79 -12.42
CA ASN A 273 -1.05 17.47 -13.82
C ASN A 273 -0.20 16.21 -14.06
N GLU A 274 0.38 15.62 -13.00
CA GLU A 274 1.33 14.50 -13.14
C GLU A 274 1.24 13.44 -12.04
N GLY A 275 0.38 13.64 -11.05
CA GLY A 275 0.31 12.76 -9.89
C GLY A 275 1.47 12.98 -8.90
N ILE A 276 2.03 11.91 -8.36
CA ILE A 276 3.12 11.97 -7.38
C ILE A 276 4.39 12.52 -8.04
N SER A 277 4.98 13.57 -7.43
CA SER A 277 6.24 14.17 -7.90
C SER A 277 7.42 13.25 -7.58
N ILE A 278 7.71 12.28 -8.46
CA ILE A 278 8.75 11.26 -8.26
C ILE A 278 10.13 11.93 -8.10
N SER A 279 10.44 12.95 -8.93
CA SER A 279 11.70 13.70 -8.82
C SER A 279 11.80 14.51 -7.52
N GLY A 280 10.65 15.02 -7.03
CA GLY A 280 10.60 15.75 -5.76
C GLY A 280 10.81 14.84 -4.57
N ASP A 281 10.15 13.68 -4.56
CA ASP A 281 10.31 12.65 -3.53
C ASP A 281 11.75 12.13 -3.48
N LEU A 282 12.33 11.82 -4.65
CA LEU A 282 13.72 11.37 -4.75
C LEU A 282 14.71 12.41 -4.20
N LEU A 283 14.48 13.70 -4.50
CA LEU A 283 15.31 14.80 -4.01
C LEU A 283 15.20 14.96 -2.49
N ASP A 284 13.98 14.88 -1.96
CA ASP A 284 13.73 15.01 -0.52
C ASP A 284 14.35 13.83 0.26
N VAL A 285 14.15 12.59 -0.22
CA VAL A 285 14.77 11.39 0.38
C VAL A 285 16.30 11.43 0.23
N GLY A 286 16.81 11.78 -0.96
CA GLY A 286 18.25 11.90 -1.19
C GLY A 286 18.93 12.93 -0.27
N SER A 287 18.24 14.05 -0.03
CA SER A 287 18.74 15.08 0.89
C SER A 287 18.70 14.62 2.36
N SER A 288 17.68 13.89 2.76
CA SER A 288 17.54 13.39 4.14
C SER A 288 18.53 12.25 4.46
N THR A 289 18.92 11.47 3.46
CA THR A 289 19.92 10.39 3.59
C THR A 289 21.35 10.85 3.37
N GLY A 290 21.56 12.11 2.97
CA GLY A 290 22.90 12.66 2.66
C GLY A 290 23.47 12.24 1.30
N VAL A 291 22.76 11.43 0.52
CA VAL A 291 23.17 11.04 -0.85
C VAL A 291 23.13 12.25 -1.79
N VAL A 292 22.12 13.11 -1.65
CA VAL A 292 22.07 14.41 -2.32
C VAL A 292 22.52 15.47 -1.32
N SER A 293 23.59 16.17 -1.62
CA SER A 293 24.09 17.27 -0.80
C SER A 293 23.23 18.53 -1.04
N LYS A 294 22.83 19.17 0.08
CA LYS A 294 22.10 20.44 0.07
C LYS A 294 22.92 21.49 0.80
N SER A 295 23.38 22.50 0.08
CA SER A 295 24.08 23.66 0.66
C SER A 295 23.29 24.93 0.34
N GLY A 296 22.64 25.48 1.36
CA GLY A 296 21.67 26.57 1.16
C GLY A 296 20.57 26.17 0.18
N ASN A 297 20.47 26.84 -0.95
CA ASN A 297 19.53 26.54 -2.03
C ASN A 297 20.11 25.64 -3.14
N SER A 298 21.39 25.24 -3.04
CA SER A 298 22.04 24.43 -4.07
C SER A 298 21.89 22.94 -3.75
N TYR A 299 21.51 22.15 -4.75
CA TYR A 299 21.44 20.68 -4.69
C TYR A 299 22.52 20.10 -5.59
N ALA A 300 23.24 19.09 -5.11
CA ALA A 300 24.23 18.37 -5.89
C ALA A 300 24.25 16.88 -5.54
N PHE A 301 24.58 16.06 -6.52
CA PHE A 301 24.81 14.62 -6.35
C PHE A 301 26.27 14.34 -6.73
N ARG A 302 27.09 13.97 -5.76
CA ARG A 302 28.55 13.88 -5.91
C ARG A 302 29.09 15.24 -6.39
N GLU A 303 29.77 15.29 -7.54
CA GLU A 303 30.31 16.53 -8.16
C GLU A 303 29.32 17.24 -9.09
N GLU A 304 28.17 16.59 -9.39
CA GLU A 304 27.19 17.09 -10.36
C GLU A 304 26.17 18.00 -9.69
N LYS A 305 26.05 19.24 -10.15
CA LYS A 305 25.06 20.22 -9.68
C LYS A 305 23.69 19.91 -10.29
N LEU A 306 22.71 19.61 -9.43
CA LEU A 306 21.33 19.37 -9.86
C LEU A 306 20.55 20.67 -10.10
N GLY A 307 20.89 21.75 -9.38
CA GLY A 307 20.24 23.04 -9.57
C GLY A 307 20.26 23.95 -8.34
N LEU A 308 19.91 25.22 -8.58
CA LEU A 308 19.67 26.21 -7.54
C LEU A 308 18.17 26.29 -7.27
N GLY A 309 17.75 25.82 -6.10
CA GLY A 309 16.34 25.69 -5.69
C GLY A 309 15.74 24.33 -6.07
N ARG A 310 14.75 23.92 -5.25
CA ARG A 310 14.10 22.59 -5.36
C ARG A 310 13.46 22.36 -6.73
N GLU A 311 12.79 23.37 -7.29
CA GLU A 311 12.10 23.22 -8.57
C GLU A 311 13.07 23.01 -9.74
N LYS A 312 14.19 23.76 -9.78
CA LYS A 312 15.22 23.56 -10.82
C LYS A 312 15.88 22.20 -10.72
N ALA A 313 16.16 21.72 -9.49
CA ALA A 313 16.71 20.39 -9.27
C ALA A 313 15.73 19.29 -9.70
N LYS A 314 14.43 19.43 -9.42
CA LYS A 314 13.38 18.52 -9.91
C LYS A 314 13.31 18.46 -11.44
N MET A 315 13.35 19.62 -12.10
CA MET A 315 13.36 19.69 -13.58
C MET A 315 14.59 18.99 -14.14
N TYR A 316 15.78 19.30 -13.62
CA TYR A 316 17.01 18.67 -14.04
C TYR A 316 16.98 17.14 -13.92
N LEU A 317 16.44 16.62 -12.79
CA LEU A 317 16.27 15.19 -12.59
C LEU A 317 15.30 14.57 -13.61
N ARG A 318 14.19 15.25 -13.95
CA ARG A 318 13.25 14.77 -14.97
C ARG A 318 13.87 14.64 -16.37
N GLU A 319 14.75 15.58 -16.71
CA GLU A 319 15.48 15.59 -17.97
C GLU A 319 16.59 14.54 -18.00
N ASN A 320 17.00 14.02 -16.82
CA ASN A 320 18.08 13.05 -16.66
C ASN A 320 17.64 11.77 -15.94
N PRO A 321 16.84 10.88 -16.58
CA PRO A 321 16.31 9.65 -15.94
C PRO A 321 17.41 8.69 -15.43
N HIS A 322 18.57 8.64 -16.10
CA HIS A 322 19.70 7.82 -15.65
C HIS A 322 20.23 8.30 -14.28
N LEU A 323 20.28 9.62 -14.09
CA LEU A 323 20.71 10.21 -12.84
C LEU A 323 19.72 9.90 -11.71
N MET A 324 18.42 9.99 -12.00
CA MET A 324 17.37 9.57 -11.05
C MET A 324 17.56 8.11 -10.61
N LYS A 325 17.85 7.22 -11.55
CA LYS A 325 18.10 5.81 -11.26
C LYS A 325 19.32 5.63 -10.37
N ASN A 326 20.44 6.28 -10.69
CA ASN A 326 21.67 6.21 -9.91
C ASN A 326 21.47 6.71 -8.48
N ILE A 327 20.80 7.86 -8.32
CA ILE A 327 20.49 8.41 -6.98
C ILE A 327 19.60 7.44 -6.20
N ARG A 328 18.57 6.86 -6.83
CA ARG A 328 17.68 5.89 -6.18
C ARG A 328 18.44 4.65 -5.69
N GLU A 329 19.30 4.09 -6.53
CA GLU A 329 20.12 2.92 -6.20
C GLU A 329 21.08 3.22 -5.04
N GLU A 330 21.72 4.40 -5.05
CA GLU A 330 22.64 4.80 -3.98
C GLU A 330 21.90 5.04 -2.66
N ILE A 331 20.73 5.67 -2.68
CA ILE A 331 19.87 5.80 -1.49
C ILE A 331 19.52 4.45 -0.90
N ILE A 332 19.07 3.51 -1.73
CA ILE A 332 18.68 2.17 -1.28
C ILE A 332 19.88 1.44 -0.67
N ARG A 333 21.08 1.59 -1.26
CA ARG A 333 22.32 0.99 -0.74
C ARG A 333 22.69 1.60 0.60
N THR A 334 22.74 2.92 0.71
CA THR A 334 23.08 3.64 1.94
C THR A 334 22.16 3.26 3.11
N ILE A 335 20.87 3.07 2.85
CA ILE A 335 19.92 2.64 3.87
C ILE A 335 20.14 1.16 4.26
N LYS A 336 20.43 0.28 3.30
CA LYS A 336 20.71 -1.14 3.58
C LYS A 336 21.99 -1.34 4.37
N ASP A 337 23.00 -0.54 4.10
CA ASP A 337 24.30 -0.59 4.78
C ASP A 337 24.24 0.03 6.20
N GLY A 338 23.10 0.62 6.58
CA GLY A 338 22.87 1.21 7.90
C GLY A 338 23.47 2.60 8.09
N ASP A 339 24.01 3.20 7.03
CA ASP A 339 24.69 4.50 7.06
C ASP A 339 23.71 5.69 7.13
N ALA A 340 22.42 5.45 6.88
CA ALA A 340 21.38 6.45 7.03
C ALA A 340 20.14 5.90 7.71
N GLN A 341 19.64 6.60 8.73
CA GLN A 341 18.31 6.39 9.29
C GLN A 341 17.34 7.34 8.60
N ILE A 342 16.17 6.83 8.17
CA ILE A 342 15.08 7.68 7.70
C ILE A 342 14.58 8.44 8.93
N THR A 343 15.07 9.65 9.14
CA THR A 343 14.50 10.55 10.14
C THR A 343 13.17 11.05 9.57
N PRO A 344 12.03 10.88 10.26
CA PRO A 344 10.80 11.56 9.83
C PRO A 344 11.08 13.05 9.75
N ALA A 345 10.64 13.69 8.67
CA ALA A 345 10.74 15.13 8.54
C ALA A 345 10.17 15.79 9.82
N PRO A 346 10.85 16.79 10.41
CA PRO A 346 10.36 17.47 11.58
C PRO A 346 8.96 17.99 11.26
N SER A 347 7.98 17.56 12.06
CA SER A 347 6.64 18.12 12.00
C SER A 347 6.80 19.63 12.25
N SER A 348 6.50 20.43 11.22
CA SER A 348 6.31 21.86 11.43
C SER A 348 5.08 22.01 12.35
N THR A 349 5.32 22.04 13.63
CA THR A 349 4.39 22.64 14.58
C THR A 349 4.34 24.11 14.24
N SER A 350 3.34 24.51 13.47
CA SER A 350 2.86 25.87 13.52
C SER A 350 2.23 26.03 14.91
N GLU A 351 2.99 26.60 15.85
CA GLU A 351 2.42 27.37 16.94
C GLU A 351 1.65 28.55 16.30
N GLU A 352 0.39 28.57 16.50
CA GLU A 352 -0.64 29.60 16.78
C GLU A 352 -1.98 29.23 16.16
#